data_2982e072cc376c78ab7c4fe25b270ac0
#
_entry.id   2982e072cc376c78ab7c4fe25b270ac0
#
_cell.length_a   1.000
_cell.length_b   1.000
_cell.length_c   1.000
_cell.angle_alpha   90.00
_cell.angle_beta   90.00
_cell.angle_gamma   90.00
#
_symmetry.space_group_name_H-M   'P 1'
#
loop_
_entity.id
_entity.type
_entity.pdbx_description
1 polymer ?
#
loop_
_entity_poly.entity_id
_entity_poly.type
_entity_poly.pdbx_seq_one_letter_code
_entity_poly.pdbx_strand_id
1 'polypeptide(L)'
;YKLPHIGWNQIKIVKNSKIFKNIENNSHMYFVHSYEFIPEDKNVISATTDYSSNIVCAVEKENIFGTQFHPEKSDKMGLEIINNFIKL
;
A
#
# COMPACT_ATOMS: atom_id res chain seq x y z
N TYR A 1 -15.62 13.29 7.25
CA TYR A 1 -15.72 12.27 8.19
C TYR A 1 -14.87 11.06 7.86
N LYS A 2 -14.13 10.66 8.71
CA LYS A 2 -13.46 9.36 8.61
C LYS A 2 -13.05 8.91 9.97
N LEU A 3 -13.39 7.66 10.27
CA LEU A 3 -12.78 7.05 11.42
C LEU A 3 -11.34 6.72 11.06
N PRO A 4 -10.40 6.83 12.00
CA PRO A 4 -9.02 6.45 11.70
C PRO A 4 -8.93 4.98 11.32
N HIS A 5 -8.14 4.67 10.31
CA HIS A 5 -7.84 3.31 9.92
C HIS A 5 -6.58 2.90 10.69
N ILE A 6 -6.76 2.16 11.76
CA ILE A 6 -5.66 1.75 12.64
C ILE A 6 -5.69 0.23 12.75
N GLY A 7 -4.57 -0.41 12.44
CA GLY A 7 -4.43 -1.84 12.60
C GLY A 7 -4.02 -2.52 11.32
N TRP A 8 -4.10 -3.84 11.33
CA TRP A 8 -3.69 -4.67 10.20
C TRP A 8 -4.84 -4.87 9.24
N ASN A 9 -4.54 -4.77 7.95
CA ASN A 9 -5.53 -5.04 6.93
C ASN A 9 -4.83 -5.57 5.69
N GLN A 10 -5.58 -6.31 4.90
CA GLN A 10 -5.06 -6.93 3.68
C GLN A 10 -5.01 -5.90 2.57
N ILE A 11 -3.95 -5.98 1.75
CA ILE A 11 -3.87 -5.14 0.56
C ILE A 11 -4.14 -5.98 -0.67
N LYS A 12 -4.74 -5.35 -1.68
CA LYS A 12 -4.95 -5.96 -2.98
C LYS A 12 -4.02 -5.28 -3.97
N ILE A 13 -3.10 -6.04 -4.53
CA ILE A 13 -2.17 -5.53 -5.53
C ILE A 13 -2.89 -5.53 -6.85
N VAL A 14 -3.04 -4.35 -7.46
CA VAL A 14 -3.87 -4.22 -8.66
C VAL A 14 -3.06 -4.08 -9.93
N LYS A 15 -1.73 -3.96 -9.82
CA LYS A 15 -0.86 -3.99 -10.98
C LYS A 15 0.55 -4.37 -10.55
N ASN A 16 1.35 -4.82 -11.52
CA ASN A 16 2.74 -5.12 -11.24
C ASN A 16 3.46 -3.86 -10.81
N SER A 17 4.05 -3.90 -9.63
CA SER A 17 4.81 -2.80 -9.07
C SER A 17 6.16 -3.33 -8.62
N LYS A 18 7.19 -2.53 -8.81
CA LYS A 18 8.54 -2.95 -8.45
C LYS A 18 8.68 -3.18 -6.96
N ILE A 19 7.93 -2.42 -6.13
CA ILE A 19 8.02 -2.59 -4.67
C ILE A 19 7.23 -3.79 -4.20
N PHE A 20 6.33 -4.34 -5.01
CA PHE A 20 5.54 -5.51 -4.62
C PHE A 20 6.08 -6.81 -5.18
N LYS A 21 7.31 -6.81 -5.67
CA LYS A 21 7.94 -8.04 -6.14
C LYS A 21 8.02 -9.04 -4.99
N ASN A 22 7.56 -10.26 -5.24
CA ASN A 22 7.52 -11.35 -4.24
C ASN A 22 6.60 -11.08 -3.06
N ILE A 23 5.69 -10.11 -3.19
CA ILE A 23 4.67 -9.85 -2.18
C ILE A 23 3.40 -10.54 -2.63
N GLU A 24 2.86 -11.39 -1.79
CA GLU A 24 1.61 -12.08 -2.10
C GLU A 24 0.43 -11.13 -1.98
N ASN A 25 -0.54 -11.28 -2.89
CA ASN A 25 -1.78 -10.53 -2.80
C ASN A 25 -2.49 -10.91 -1.50
N ASN A 26 -3.19 -9.96 -0.91
CA ASN A 26 -3.88 -10.13 0.38
C ASN A 26 -2.93 -10.24 1.57
N SER A 27 -1.67 -9.81 1.40
CA SER A 27 -0.75 -9.68 2.53
C SER A 27 -1.27 -8.61 3.49
N HIS A 28 -1.04 -8.82 4.80
CA HIS A 28 -1.46 -7.86 5.80
C HIS A 28 -0.42 -6.79 6.00
N MET A 29 -0.87 -5.54 6.01
CA MET A 29 -0.01 -4.39 6.27
C MET A 29 -0.60 -3.58 7.41
N TYR A 30 0.23 -2.82 8.10
CA TYR A 30 -0.21 -2.02 9.25
C TYR A 30 -0.56 -0.61 8.80
N PHE A 31 -1.75 -0.16 9.17
CA PHE A 31 -2.29 1.14 8.79
C PHE A 31 -2.49 2.03 10.01
N VAL A 32 -2.10 3.28 9.88
CA VAL A 32 -2.44 4.33 10.84
C VAL A 32 -2.65 5.60 10.04
N HIS A 33 -3.91 5.90 9.70
CA HIS A 33 -4.20 7.13 8.96
C HIS A 33 -5.66 7.50 9.17
N SER A 34 -5.95 8.78 8.99
CA SER A 34 -7.30 9.31 9.17
C SER A 34 -7.92 9.78 7.87
N TYR A 35 -7.13 9.97 6.82
CA TYR A 35 -7.62 10.49 5.57
C TYR A 35 -7.32 9.55 4.44
N GLU A 36 -8.21 9.52 3.48
CA GLU A 36 -8.06 8.69 2.29
C GLU A 36 -7.34 9.49 1.20
N PHE A 37 -6.38 8.85 0.54
CA PHE A 37 -5.68 9.46 -0.59
C PHE A 37 -6.39 9.07 -1.87
N ILE A 38 -6.79 10.06 -2.67
CA ILE A 38 -7.50 9.83 -3.92
C ILE A 38 -6.70 10.47 -5.05
N PRO A 39 -5.96 9.68 -5.83
CA PRO A 39 -5.18 10.26 -6.94
C PRO A 39 -6.09 10.67 -8.08
N GLU A 40 -5.71 11.75 -8.77
CA GLU A 40 -6.43 12.16 -9.97
C GLU A 40 -6.25 11.15 -11.08
N ASP A 41 -5.03 10.66 -11.25
CA ASP A 41 -4.71 9.66 -12.28
C ASP A 41 -4.82 8.28 -11.67
N LYS A 42 -5.85 7.55 -12.08
CA LYS A 42 -6.07 6.21 -11.53
C LYS A 42 -5.06 5.19 -12.01
N ASN A 43 -4.31 5.51 -13.04
CA ASN A 43 -3.27 4.59 -13.54
C ASN A 43 -2.10 4.46 -12.59
N VAL A 44 -1.96 5.39 -11.63
CA VAL A 44 -0.87 5.29 -10.65
C VAL A 44 -1.20 4.35 -9.50
N ILE A 45 -2.44 3.88 -9.39
CA ILE A 45 -2.84 3.02 -8.27
C ILE A 45 -2.17 1.66 -8.42
N SER A 46 -1.42 1.24 -7.40
CA SER A 46 -0.76 -0.05 -7.42
C SER A 46 -1.34 -1.02 -6.41
N ALA A 47 -2.01 -0.54 -5.37
CA ALA A 47 -2.68 -1.43 -4.42
C ALA A 47 -3.83 -0.72 -3.74
N THR A 48 -4.81 -1.49 -3.30
CA THR A 48 -5.97 -0.99 -2.57
C THR A 48 -6.19 -1.84 -1.33
N THR A 49 -6.99 -1.34 -0.40
CA THR A 49 -7.41 -2.10 0.77
C THR A 49 -8.89 -1.82 1.02
N ASP A 50 -9.56 -2.77 1.67
CA ASP A 50 -10.98 -2.65 1.97
C ASP A 50 -11.16 -2.18 3.41
N TYR A 51 -11.66 -0.96 3.58
CA TYR A 51 -11.95 -0.40 4.90
C TYR A 51 -13.20 0.46 4.75
N SER A 52 -14.35 -0.13 4.97
CA SER A 52 -15.67 0.46 4.71
C SER A 52 -15.91 0.69 3.23
N SER A 53 -14.88 0.92 2.46
CA SER A 53 -14.93 1.06 1.02
C SER A 53 -13.55 0.69 0.48
N ASN A 54 -13.44 0.62 -0.83
CA ASN A 54 -12.17 0.26 -1.46
C ASN A 54 -11.29 1.50 -1.50
N ILE A 55 -10.23 1.49 -0.71
CA ILE A 55 -9.35 2.64 -0.52
C ILE A 55 -8.01 2.40 -1.19
N VAL A 56 -7.50 3.42 -1.88
CA VAL A 56 -6.15 3.37 -2.47
C VAL A 56 -5.13 3.35 -1.33
N CYS A 57 -4.25 2.36 -1.31
CA CYS A 57 -3.24 2.27 -0.28
C CYS A 57 -1.81 2.31 -0.81
N ALA A 58 -1.61 2.28 -2.12
CA ALA A 58 -0.29 2.43 -2.70
C ALA A 58 -0.41 2.98 -4.11
N VAL A 59 0.57 3.82 -4.47
CA VAL A 59 0.65 4.41 -5.80
C VAL A 59 2.07 4.31 -6.31
N GLU A 60 2.21 4.29 -7.63
CA GLU A 60 3.51 4.26 -8.28
C GLU A 60 3.43 5.06 -9.57
N LYS A 61 4.39 5.95 -9.77
CA LYS A 61 4.53 6.67 -11.03
C LYS A 61 6.03 6.80 -11.32
N GLU A 62 6.49 6.11 -12.35
CA GLU A 62 7.90 6.09 -12.73
C GLU A 62 8.73 5.62 -11.53
N ASN A 63 9.57 6.47 -10.96
CA ASN A 63 10.41 6.11 -9.82
C ASN A 63 9.85 6.61 -8.49
N ILE A 64 8.62 7.11 -8.48
CA ILE A 64 7.99 7.64 -7.28
C ILE A 64 7.00 6.63 -6.75
N PHE A 65 7.14 6.29 -5.47
CA PHE A 65 6.28 5.30 -4.81
C PHE A 65 5.70 5.91 -3.54
N GLY A 66 4.45 5.61 -3.27
CA GLY A 66 3.81 6.06 -2.03
C GLY A 66 2.98 4.96 -1.45
N THR A 67 2.96 4.84 -0.13
CA THR A 67 2.11 3.88 0.55
C THR A 67 1.37 4.57 1.68
N GLN A 68 0.13 4.15 1.90
CA GLN A 68 -0.69 4.63 3.00
C GLN A 68 -0.40 3.81 4.26
N PHE A 69 0.01 2.57 4.09
CA PHE A 69 0.41 1.72 5.21
C PHE A 69 1.87 1.99 5.56
N HIS A 70 2.28 1.46 6.70
CA HIS A 70 3.64 1.62 7.21
C HIS A 70 4.43 0.34 6.98
N PRO A 71 5.25 0.27 5.91
CA PRO A 71 6.02 -0.96 5.66
C PRO A 71 6.95 -1.30 6.82
N GLU A 72 7.52 -0.28 7.47
CA GLU A 72 8.45 -0.52 8.57
C GLU A 72 7.77 -1.17 9.77
N LYS A 73 6.43 -1.09 9.85
CA LYS A 73 5.64 -1.70 10.92
C LYS A 73 4.85 -2.89 10.44
N SER A 74 5.07 -3.33 9.23
CA SER A 74 4.24 -4.37 8.60
C SER A 74 4.94 -5.71 8.56
N ASP A 75 5.80 -5.97 9.54
CA ASP A 75 6.43 -7.26 9.75
C ASP A 75 7.23 -7.69 8.52
N LYS A 76 7.23 -8.98 8.23
CA LYS A 76 8.09 -9.57 7.21
C LYS A 76 7.80 -9.02 5.81
N MET A 77 6.52 -8.93 5.45
CA MET A 77 6.17 -8.45 4.12
C MET A 77 6.48 -6.96 3.95
N GLY A 78 6.35 -6.20 5.04
CA GLY A 78 6.73 -4.79 4.99
C GLY A 78 8.22 -4.61 4.77
N LEU A 79 9.04 -5.43 5.42
CA LEU A 79 10.49 -5.39 5.21
C LEU A 79 10.85 -5.78 3.78
N GLU A 80 10.12 -6.71 3.20
CA GLU A 80 10.35 -7.10 1.81
C GLU A 80 10.07 -5.92 0.86
N ILE A 81 9.03 -5.15 1.13
CA ILE A 81 8.72 -3.97 0.33
C ILE A 81 9.85 -2.95 0.43
N ILE A 82 10.35 -2.69 1.62
CA ILE A 82 11.46 -1.76 1.82
C ILE A 82 12.69 -2.25 1.05
N ASN A 83 12.97 -3.54 1.14
CA ASN A 83 14.10 -4.14 0.45
C ASN A 83 13.96 -3.99 -1.06
N ASN A 84 12.76 -4.19 -1.59
CA ASN A 84 12.51 -4.01 -3.02
C ASN A 84 12.77 -2.57 -3.44
N PHE A 85 12.37 -1.61 -2.61
CA PHE A 85 12.57 -0.21 -2.91
C PHE A 85 14.06 0.15 -2.93
N ILE A 86 14.82 -0.37 -1.97
CA ILE A 86 16.25 -0.09 -1.88
C ILE A 86 17.01 -0.62 -3.10
N LYS A 87 16.52 -1.72 -3.67
CA LYS A 87 17.20 -2.37 -4.80
C LYS A 87 16.83 -1.82 -6.16
N LEU A 88 16.00 -0.80 -6.21
CA LEU A 88 15.63 -0.18 -7.49
C LEU A 88 16.79 0.53 -8.16
#